data_8e16073a97dbb9be9b3fb40427bdf005
#
_entry.id   8e16073a97dbb9be9b3fb40427bdf005
#
_cell.length_a   1.000
_cell.length_b   1.000
_cell.length_c   1.000
_cell.angle_alpha   90.00
_cell.angle_beta   90.00
_cell.angle_gamma   90.00
#
_symmetry.space_group_name_H-M   'P 1'
#
loop_
_entity.id
_entity.type
_entity.pdbx_description
1 polymer ?
#
loop_
_entity_poly.entity_id
_entity_poly.type
_entity_poly.pdbx_seq_one_letter_code
_entity_poly.pdbx_strand_id
1 'polypeptide(L)'
;MTGLALKPAFDFAELEDSGPLIRIAIDSVKSLSIYSRPDEESPIKFQRYRDEILPVYYEVVSDKKPEYNKLWYRVWGGYIHSAQVQPVKVQLNQVPAFLPEGLTAIEITVPFTQSMFQRKPGEWTESYRLYYDTVHWAVGVEEGPDGEGWYRIRDEMLDYAPNMDYYIPAKHARRLDPAEMSPIASDVAPEKKYIEV
;
A
#
# COMPACT_ATOMS: atom_id res chain seq x y z
N MET A 1 -22.23 -12.75 -24.71
CA MET A 1 -20.90 -12.60 -24.10
C MET A 1 -21.12 -12.01 -22.72
N THR A 2 -21.07 -12.82 -21.68
CA THR A 2 -21.20 -12.37 -20.29
C THR A 2 -19.87 -11.72 -19.90
N GLY A 3 -19.86 -10.36 -19.86
CA GLY A 3 -18.73 -9.63 -19.29
C GLY A 3 -18.52 -10.09 -17.86
N LEU A 4 -17.33 -10.58 -17.53
CA LEU A 4 -16.91 -10.74 -16.15
C LEU A 4 -17.03 -9.36 -15.51
N ALA A 5 -17.96 -9.21 -14.58
CA ALA A 5 -17.98 -8.04 -13.72
C ALA A 5 -16.62 -7.98 -12.98
N LEU A 6 -15.86 -6.92 -13.23
CA LEU A 6 -14.66 -6.63 -12.45
C LEU A 6 -15.08 -6.61 -10.98
N LYS A 7 -14.34 -7.34 -10.12
CA LYS A 7 -14.54 -7.19 -8.68
C LYS A 7 -14.40 -5.71 -8.34
N PRO A 8 -15.33 -5.13 -7.56
CA PRO A 8 -15.17 -3.76 -7.12
C PRO A 8 -13.81 -3.61 -6.44
N ALA A 9 -13.11 -2.50 -6.71
CA ALA A 9 -11.92 -2.13 -5.97
C ALA A 9 -12.23 -2.21 -4.48
N PHE A 10 -11.28 -2.71 -3.68
CA PHE A 10 -11.47 -2.83 -2.22
C PHE A 10 -11.89 -1.45 -1.67
N ASP A 11 -13.05 -1.39 -1.03
CA ASP A 11 -13.56 -0.14 -0.48
C ASP A 11 -12.98 0.07 0.92
N PHE A 12 -12.12 1.06 1.06
CA PHE A 12 -11.50 1.41 2.32
C PHE A 12 -12.30 2.44 3.14
N ALA A 13 -13.41 2.96 2.64
CA ALA A 13 -14.15 4.04 3.31
C ALA A 13 -14.57 3.67 4.75
N GLU A 14 -14.93 2.41 4.99
CA GLU A 14 -15.30 1.94 6.34
C GLU A 14 -14.11 1.91 7.32
N LEU A 15 -12.87 2.01 6.83
CA LEU A 15 -11.66 1.94 7.63
C LEU A 15 -11.00 3.30 7.89
N GLU A 16 -11.47 4.41 7.30
CA GLU A 16 -10.83 5.74 7.47
C GLU A 16 -10.71 6.17 8.92
N ASP A 17 -11.69 5.85 9.75
CA ASP A 17 -11.74 6.24 11.18
C ASP A 17 -11.47 5.07 12.14
N SER A 18 -10.93 3.97 11.65
CA SER A 18 -10.76 2.73 12.43
C SER A 18 -9.62 2.76 13.46
N GLY A 19 -8.89 3.89 13.57
CA GLY A 19 -7.71 4.01 14.43
C GLY A 19 -6.49 3.27 13.87
N PRO A 20 -5.56 2.81 14.71
CA PRO A 20 -4.35 2.12 14.27
C PRO A 20 -4.67 0.79 13.56
N LEU A 21 -4.11 0.61 12.37
CA LEU A 21 -4.28 -0.58 11.55
C LEU A 21 -2.93 -1.22 11.23
N ILE A 22 -2.93 -2.52 11.02
CA ILE A 22 -1.82 -3.26 10.42
C ILE A 22 -2.30 -4.05 9.21
N ARG A 23 -1.45 -4.13 8.19
CA ARG A 23 -1.60 -5.04 7.06
C ARG A 23 -0.66 -6.23 7.22
N ILE A 24 -1.14 -7.43 6.91
CA ILE A 24 -0.30 -8.63 6.88
C ILE A 24 0.61 -8.60 5.64
N ALA A 25 1.93 -8.52 5.88
CA ALA A 25 2.95 -8.28 4.86
C ALA A 25 3.80 -9.52 4.57
N ILE A 26 3.16 -10.67 4.34
CA ILE A 26 3.81 -11.95 4.06
C ILE A 26 3.62 -12.40 2.62
N ASP A 27 4.37 -13.43 2.20
CA ASP A 27 4.15 -14.09 0.92
C ASP A 27 2.75 -14.71 0.83
N SER A 28 2.20 -14.76 -0.39
CA SER A 28 0.84 -15.26 -0.64
C SER A 28 0.61 -16.73 -0.27
N VAL A 29 1.70 -17.51 -0.18
CA VAL A 29 1.65 -18.94 0.17
C VAL A 29 1.84 -19.22 1.66
N LYS A 30 2.08 -18.19 2.47
CA LYS A 30 2.31 -18.28 3.91
C LYS A 30 1.10 -17.77 4.69
N SER A 31 1.06 -18.12 5.96
CA SER A 31 0.13 -17.56 6.94
C SER A 31 0.90 -17.03 8.15
N LEU A 32 0.35 -16.03 8.81
CA LEU A 32 0.88 -15.44 10.03
C LEU A 32 -0.02 -15.78 11.21
N SER A 33 0.58 -16.28 12.29
CA SER A 33 -0.17 -16.77 13.44
C SER A 33 -0.58 -15.66 14.39
N ILE A 34 -1.82 -15.74 14.88
CA ILE A 34 -2.27 -14.99 16.07
C ILE A 34 -2.18 -15.93 17.27
N TYR A 35 -1.45 -15.50 18.28
CA TYR A 35 -1.15 -16.26 19.49
C TYR A 35 -2.04 -15.86 20.67
N SER A 36 -2.20 -16.76 21.62
CA SER A 36 -2.97 -16.49 22.84
C SER A 36 -2.29 -15.48 23.79
N ARG A 37 -0.97 -15.38 23.73
CA ARG A 37 -0.10 -14.45 24.49
C ARG A 37 0.96 -13.90 23.53
N PRO A 38 1.65 -12.78 23.86
CA PRO A 38 2.76 -12.25 23.07
C PRO A 38 4.03 -13.12 23.27
N ASP A 39 3.97 -14.35 22.74
CA ASP A 39 4.98 -15.39 22.88
C ASP A 39 4.75 -16.45 21.79
N GLU A 40 5.75 -16.71 20.93
CA GLU A 40 5.68 -17.71 19.86
C GLU A 40 5.47 -19.14 20.37
N GLU A 41 5.82 -19.42 21.62
CA GLU A 41 5.60 -20.73 22.26
C GLU A 41 4.17 -20.87 22.82
N SER A 42 3.36 -19.80 22.78
CA SER A 42 1.99 -19.87 23.24
C SER A 42 1.04 -20.48 22.18
N PRO A 43 -0.13 -21.00 22.59
CA PRO A 43 -1.07 -21.58 21.65
C PRO A 43 -1.48 -20.62 20.55
N ILE A 44 -1.45 -21.09 19.30
CA ILE A 44 -1.99 -20.41 18.14
C ILE A 44 -3.51 -20.42 18.20
N LYS A 45 -4.14 -19.29 17.98
CA LYS A 45 -5.59 -19.11 17.96
C LYS A 45 -6.16 -19.03 16.55
N PHE A 46 -5.49 -18.29 15.65
CA PHE A 46 -5.93 -18.03 14.29
C PHE A 46 -4.73 -17.93 13.36
N GLN A 47 -5.02 -18.09 12.06
CA GLN A 47 -4.09 -17.77 10.99
C GLN A 47 -4.62 -16.55 10.21
N ARG A 48 -3.69 -15.73 9.72
CA ARG A 48 -3.96 -14.57 8.88
C ARG A 48 -3.14 -14.66 7.60
N TYR A 49 -3.66 -14.07 6.55
CA TYR A 49 -3.09 -14.19 5.22
C TYR A 49 -2.72 -12.83 4.66
N ARG A 50 -1.93 -12.85 3.60
CA ARG A 50 -1.45 -11.65 2.92
C ARG A 50 -2.58 -10.65 2.66
N ASP A 51 -2.27 -9.38 2.94
CA ASP A 51 -3.12 -8.22 2.71
C ASP A 51 -4.40 -8.17 3.57
N GLU A 52 -4.60 -9.09 4.53
CA GLU A 52 -5.61 -8.87 5.56
C GLU A 52 -5.24 -7.64 6.41
N ILE A 53 -6.25 -6.84 6.74
CA ILE A 53 -6.11 -5.62 7.56
C ILE A 53 -6.75 -5.87 8.91
N LEU A 54 -6.01 -5.57 9.96
CA LEU A 54 -6.45 -5.79 11.33
C LEU A 54 -6.35 -4.50 12.15
N PRO A 55 -7.41 -4.15 12.91
CA PRO A 55 -7.33 -3.11 13.93
C PRO A 55 -6.38 -3.52 15.05
N VAL A 56 -5.54 -2.56 15.48
CA VAL A 56 -4.64 -2.72 16.61
C VAL A 56 -5.27 -2.05 17.83
N TYR A 57 -5.42 -2.80 18.91
CA TYR A 57 -5.94 -2.25 20.16
C TYR A 57 -4.86 -1.54 20.96
N TYR A 58 -3.66 -2.16 21.04
CA TYR A 58 -2.48 -1.59 21.69
C TYR A 58 -1.21 -2.39 21.33
N GLU A 59 -0.06 -1.79 21.58
CA GLU A 59 1.25 -2.39 21.45
C GLU A 59 1.70 -3.05 22.75
N VAL A 60 2.45 -4.14 22.64
CA VAL A 60 3.00 -4.88 23.76
C VAL A 60 4.47 -5.18 23.51
N VAL A 61 5.34 -4.85 24.47
CA VAL A 61 6.73 -5.31 24.48
C VAL A 61 6.79 -6.57 25.33
N SER A 62 7.25 -7.68 24.75
CA SER A 62 7.35 -8.97 25.44
C SER A 62 8.81 -9.39 25.60
N ASP A 63 9.15 -9.89 26.79
CA ASP A 63 10.46 -10.54 27.05
C ASP A 63 10.47 -12.02 26.67
N LYS A 64 9.41 -12.51 26.04
CA LYS A 64 9.28 -13.86 25.51
C LYS A 64 9.80 -13.92 24.07
N LYS A 65 9.74 -15.10 23.44
CA LYS A 65 10.17 -15.27 22.05
C LYS A 65 9.21 -14.57 21.07
N PRO A 66 9.76 -14.08 19.94
CA PRO A 66 11.18 -14.15 19.55
C PRO A 66 12.01 -13.04 20.19
N GLU A 67 13.29 -13.31 20.48
CA GLU A 67 14.18 -12.36 21.16
C GLU A 67 14.66 -11.21 20.26
N TYR A 68 14.71 -11.41 18.94
CA TYR A 68 15.22 -10.45 17.96
C TYR A 68 14.29 -9.24 17.77
N ASN A 69 13.00 -9.39 18.04
CA ASN A 69 12.02 -8.31 18.00
C ASN A 69 10.96 -8.56 19.08
N LYS A 70 10.90 -7.67 20.04
CA LYS A 70 10.04 -7.81 21.22
C LYS A 70 8.66 -7.18 21.03
N LEU A 71 8.41 -6.51 19.90
CA LEU A 71 7.18 -5.77 19.66
C LEU A 71 6.07 -6.71 19.13
N TRP A 72 4.93 -6.64 19.81
CA TRP A 72 3.71 -7.36 19.48
C TRP A 72 2.53 -6.40 19.41
N TYR A 73 1.56 -6.73 18.61
CA TYR A 73 0.29 -6.01 18.54
C TYR A 73 -0.84 -6.85 19.13
N ARG A 74 -1.63 -6.24 20.00
CA ARG A 74 -2.90 -6.81 20.44
C ARG A 74 -3.94 -6.55 19.36
N VAL A 75 -4.48 -7.62 18.80
CA VAL A 75 -5.52 -7.59 17.75
C VAL A 75 -6.71 -8.44 18.19
N TRP A 76 -7.77 -8.46 17.39
CA TRP A 76 -8.87 -9.36 17.66
C TRP A 76 -8.40 -10.82 17.73
N GLY A 77 -8.83 -11.50 18.78
CA GLY A 77 -8.53 -12.92 19.01
C GLY A 77 -7.18 -13.21 19.68
N GLY A 78 -6.23 -12.27 19.78
CA GLY A 78 -4.94 -12.55 20.41
C GLY A 78 -3.85 -11.53 20.12
N TYR A 79 -2.64 -12.03 19.95
CA TYR A 79 -1.43 -11.25 19.74
C TYR A 79 -0.75 -11.68 18.44
N ILE A 80 -0.26 -10.71 17.68
CA ILE A 80 0.50 -10.92 16.46
C ILE A 80 1.87 -10.27 16.58
N HIS A 81 2.90 -10.95 16.12
CA HIS A 81 4.25 -10.42 16.15
C HIS A 81 4.45 -9.37 15.04
N SER A 82 5.18 -8.29 15.36
CA SER A 82 5.29 -7.13 14.46
C SER A 82 6.17 -7.35 13.22
N ALA A 83 7.02 -8.39 13.19
CA ALA A 83 8.05 -8.54 12.15
C ALA A 83 7.53 -8.75 10.72
N GLN A 84 6.29 -9.19 10.56
CA GLN A 84 5.70 -9.51 9.25
C GLN A 84 4.37 -8.77 9.02
N VAL A 85 4.21 -7.64 9.67
CA VAL A 85 3.09 -6.75 9.47
C VAL A 85 3.59 -5.34 9.16
N GLN A 86 2.80 -4.59 8.43
CA GLN A 86 3.05 -3.19 8.14
C GLN A 86 2.00 -2.34 8.84
N PRO A 87 2.38 -1.42 9.75
CA PRO A 87 1.48 -0.38 10.21
C PRO A 87 0.98 0.42 9.01
N VAL A 88 -0.33 0.65 8.95
CA VAL A 88 -0.96 1.34 7.82
C VAL A 88 -2.03 2.29 8.32
N LYS A 89 -2.40 3.24 7.46
CA LYS A 89 -3.56 4.11 7.63
C LYS A 89 -4.45 4.00 6.41
N VAL A 90 -5.65 4.49 6.53
CA VAL A 90 -6.54 4.74 5.40
C VAL A 90 -6.79 6.23 5.34
N GLN A 91 -6.44 6.83 4.22
CA GLN A 91 -6.78 8.20 3.89
C GLN A 91 -7.21 8.23 2.43
N LEU A 92 -8.50 8.47 2.22
CA LEU A 92 -9.02 8.71 0.88
C LEU A 92 -8.84 10.18 0.50
N ASN A 93 -8.51 10.43 -0.75
CA ASN A 93 -8.15 11.74 -1.24
C ASN A 93 -9.17 12.24 -2.28
N GLN A 94 -9.25 13.57 -2.42
CA GLN A 94 -10.02 14.15 -3.50
C GLN A 94 -9.35 13.86 -4.84
N VAL A 95 -10.15 13.43 -5.80
CA VAL A 95 -9.68 13.16 -7.16
C VAL A 95 -9.45 14.50 -7.86
N PRO A 96 -8.22 14.82 -8.32
CA PRO A 96 -7.98 16.04 -9.05
C PRO A 96 -8.55 15.96 -10.48
N ALA A 97 -9.02 17.08 -11.01
CA ALA A 97 -9.52 17.12 -12.39
C ALA A 97 -8.39 16.96 -13.42
N PHE A 98 -7.17 17.37 -13.08
CA PHE A 98 -5.97 17.25 -13.92
C PHE A 98 -4.70 17.26 -13.07
N LEU A 99 -3.58 16.83 -13.65
CA LEU A 99 -2.24 17.00 -13.09
C LEU A 99 -1.48 18.09 -13.86
N PRO A 100 -0.48 18.76 -13.23
CA PRO A 100 0.48 19.57 -13.95
C PRO A 100 1.17 18.77 -15.07
N GLU A 101 1.67 19.47 -16.09
CA GLU A 101 2.50 18.84 -17.11
C GLU A 101 3.76 18.23 -16.48
N GLY A 102 4.15 17.04 -16.98
CA GLY A 102 5.30 16.29 -16.52
C GLY A 102 4.96 15.21 -15.49
N LEU A 103 5.97 14.81 -14.73
CA LEU A 103 5.85 13.77 -13.70
C LEU A 103 5.39 14.38 -12.37
N THR A 104 4.34 13.85 -11.80
CA THR A 104 3.85 14.22 -10.46
C THR A 104 4.08 13.05 -9.51
N ALA A 105 4.85 13.27 -8.45
CA ALA A 105 5.01 12.27 -7.39
C ALA A 105 3.70 12.12 -6.62
N ILE A 106 3.27 10.87 -6.47
CA ILE A 106 2.10 10.50 -5.67
C ILE A 106 2.49 9.41 -4.67
N GLU A 107 1.89 9.43 -3.50
CA GLU A 107 2.11 8.47 -2.42
C GLU A 107 0.82 7.70 -2.13
N ILE A 108 0.93 6.39 -1.99
CA ILE A 108 -0.21 5.53 -1.66
C ILE A 108 -0.60 5.74 -0.20
N THR A 109 -1.85 6.11 0.04
CA THR A 109 -2.40 6.46 1.37
C THR A 109 -3.43 5.48 1.89
N VAL A 110 -3.54 4.32 1.24
CA VAL A 110 -4.37 3.18 1.66
C VAL A 110 -3.51 1.93 1.82
N PRO A 111 -3.91 0.93 2.60
CA PRO A 111 -3.08 -0.25 2.87
C PRO A 111 -2.52 -0.94 1.63
N PHE A 112 -3.28 -0.97 0.56
CA PHE A 112 -2.86 -1.36 -0.78
C PHE A 112 -3.85 -0.85 -1.83
N THR A 113 -3.41 -0.76 -3.08
CA THR A 113 -4.29 -0.50 -4.22
C THR A 113 -3.98 -1.45 -5.36
N GLN A 114 -5.01 -1.98 -6.01
CA GLN A 114 -4.86 -2.85 -7.16
C GLN A 114 -4.62 -1.99 -8.38
N SER A 115 -3.46 -2.13 -9.01
CA SER A 115 -3.22 -1.47 -10.29
C SER A 115 -3.84 -2.25 -11.44
N MET A 116 -4.17 -1.54 -12.50
CA MET A 116 -4.71 -2.09 -13.73
C MET A 116 -3.95 -1.53 -14.93
N PHE A 117 -3.94 -2.26 -16.02
CA PHE A 117 -3.44 -1.77 -17.29
C PHE A 117 -4.46 -2.04 -18.41
N GLN A 118 -4.35 -1.29 -19.49
CA GLN A 118 -5.17 -1.51 -20.68
C GLN A 118 -4.38 -2.26 -21.75
N ARG A 119 -4.87 -3.41 -22.17
CA ARG A 119 -4.36 -4.12 -23.35
C ARG A 119 -4.78 -3.43 -24.64
N LYS A 120 -6.00 -2.92 -24.65
CA LYS A 120 -6.62 -2.08 -25.68
C LYS A 120 -7.50 -1.06 -24.99
N PRO A 121 -7.85 0.06 -25.62
CA PRO A 121 -8.78 1.02 -25.04
C PRO A 121 -10.05 0.34 -24.51
N GLY A 122 -10.32 0.50 -23.21
CA GLY A 122 -11.47 -0.09 -22.51
C GLY A 122 -11.30 -1.56 -22.08
N GLU A 123 -10.21 -2.25 -22.43
CA GLU A 123 -9.93 -3.64 -22.00
C GLU A 123 -8.98 -3.64 -20.79
N TRP A 124 -9.54 -3.57 -19.61
CA TRP A 124 -8.81 -3.51 -18.35
C TRP A 124 -8.39 -4.89 -17.84
N THR A 125 -7.16 -4.99 -17.34
CA THR A 125 -6.59 -6.20 -16.75
C THR A 125 -5.88 -5.84 -15.44
N GLU A 126 -6.10 -6.62 -14.39
CA GLU A 126 -5.38 -6.47 -13.13
C GLU A 126 -3.87 -6.70 -13.32
N SER A 127 -3.08 -5.89 -12.65
CA SER A 127 -1.63 -6.00 -12.56
C SER A 127 -1.20 -6.28 -11.12
N TYR A 128 -0.15 -5.67 -10.63
CA TYR A 128 0.33 -5.85 -9.26
C TYR A 128 -0.31 -4.85 -8.28
N ARG A 129 -0.16 -5.10 -7.00
CA ARG A 129 -0.60 -4.19 -5.94
C ARG A 129 0.49 -3.19 -5.61
N LEU A 130 0.08 -1.95 -5.40
CA LEU A 130 0.90 -0.92 -4.79
C LEU A 130 0.51 -0.81 -3.32
N TYR A 131 1.46 -0.54 -2.46
CA TYR A 131 1.30 -0.62 -1.02
C TYR A 131 1.46 0.73 -0.34
N TYR A 132 0.92 0.84 0.86
CA TYR A 132 0.98 2.02 1.71
C TYR A 132 2.40 2.60 1.80
N ASP A 133 2.52 3.95 1.78
CA ASP A 133 3.77 4.72 1.81
C ASP A 133 4.71 4.49 0.59
N THR A 134 4.28 3.83 -0.48
CA THR A 134 5.07 3.77 -1.71
C THR A 134 4.81 4.98 -2.60
N VAL A 135 5.87 5.49 -3.23
CA VAL A 135 5.83 6.66 -4.11
C VAL A 135 5.94 6.23 -5.56
N HIS A 136 5.12 6.82 -6.41
CA HIS A 136 5.02 6.54 -7.84
C HIS A 136 4.92 7.84 -8.65
N TRP A 137 5.16 7.75 -9.96
CA TRP A 137 5.10 8.89 -10.86
C TRP A 137 3.82 8.88 -11.70
N ALA A 138 2.89 9.78 -11.38
CA ALA A 138 1.68 9.98 -12.17
C ALA A 138 1.94 10.96 -13.32
N VAL A 139 1.40 10.64 -14.50
CA VAL A 139 1.50 11.43 -15.73
C VAL A 139 0.15 12.00 -16.18
N GLY A 140 -0.94 11.64 -15.52
CA GLY A 140 -2.27 12.14 -15.83
C GLY A 140 -3.35 11.55 -14.94
N VAL A 141 -4.56 12.06 -15.11
CA VAL A 141 -5.79 11.52 -14.54
C VAL A 141 -6.71 11.18 -15.71
N GLU A 142 -7.22 9.96 -15.72
CA GLU A 142 -8.12 9.44 -16.76
C GLU A 142 -9.29 8.71 -16.13
N GLU A 143 -10.33 8.47 -16.90
CA GLU A 143 -11.47 7.67 -16.47
C GLU A 143 -11.07 6.20 -16.35
N GLY A 144 -11.30 5.62 -15.20
CA GLY A 144 -11.01 4.22 -14.89
C GLY A 144 -12.16 3.27 -15.26
N PRO A 145 -12.02 1.97 -14.93
CA PRO A 145 -13.01 0.95 -15.25
C PRO A 145 -14.35 1.12 -14.51
N ASP A 146 -14.37 1.90 -13.45
CA ASP A 146 -15.54 2.22 -12.61
C ASP A 146 -16.19 3.56 -12.96
N GLY A 147 -15.65 4.29 -13.95
CA GLY A 147 -16.11 5.62 -14.33
C GLY A 147 -15.57 6.75 -13.45
N GLU A 148 -14.75 6.43 -12.44
CA GLU A 148 -14.11 7.40 -11.56
C GLU A 148 -12.75 7.84 -12.11
N GLY A 149 -12.16 8.90 -11.51
CA GLY A 149 -10.84 9.36 -11.89
C GLY A 149 -9.73 8.45 -11.36
N TRP A 150 -8.86 8.03 -12.25
CA TRP A 150 -7.70 7.20 -11.96
C TRP A 150 -6.40 7.89 -12.34
N TYR A 151 -5.35 7.76 -11.51
CA TYR A 151 -4.01 8.16 -11.90
C TYR A 151 -3.45 7.20 -12.94
N ARG A 152 -2.94 7.75 -14.05
CA ARG A 152 -2.07 7.04 -14.98
C ARG A 152 -0.65 7.16 -14.49
N ILE A 153 0.01 6.02 -14.23
CA ILE A 153 1.33 5.91 -13.63
C ILE A 153 2.32 5.41 -14.67
N ARG A 154 3.50 6.02 -14.67
CA ARG A 154 4.64 5.62 -15.50
C ARG A 154 5.87 5.51 -14.63
N ASP A 155 6.24 4.29 -14.27
CA ASP A 155 7.49 4.02 -13.58
C ASP A 155 8.55 3.61 -14.63
N GLU A 156 9.55 4.45 -14.81
CA GLU A 156 10.63 4.23 -15.78
C GLU A 156 11.50 2.99 -15.46
N MET A 157 11.36 2.45 -14.25
CA MET A 157 12.15 1.31 -13.77
C MET A 157 11.66 -0.06 -14.26
N LEU A 158 10.53 -0.12 -14.98
CA LEU A 158 10.06 -1.37 -15.58
C LEU A 158 10.64 -1.55 -16.99
N ASP A 159 11.92 -1.89 -17.04
CA ASP A 159 12.68 -2.15 -18.28
C ASP A 159 12.05 -3.23 -19.20
N TYR A 160 11.08 -3.98 -18.70
CA TYR A 160 10.40 -5.05 -19.45
C TYR A 160 9.28 -4.57 -20.36
N ALA A 161 8.78 -3.36 -20.17
CA ALA A 161 7.69 -2.81 -20.95
C ALA A 161 7.80 -1.28 -21.03
N PRO A 162 8.71 -0.72 -21.83
CA PRO A 162 9.09 0.69 -21.82
C PRO A 162 7.98 1.68 -22.19
N ASN A 163 6.73 1.24 -22.35
CA ASN A 163 5.57 2.08 -22.66
C ASN A 163 4.26 1.55 -22.05
N MET A 164 4.30 0.74 -21.00
CA MET A 164 3.08 0.30 -20.35
C MET A 164 2.79 1.20 -19.15
N ASP A 165 1.86 2.12 -19.37
CA ASP A 165 1.25 2.84 -18.26
C ASP A 165 0.29 1.90 -17.50
N TYR A 166 0.25 2.04 -16.19
CA TYR A 166 -0.74 1.38 -15.36
C TYR A 166 -1.53 2.39 -14.55
N TYR A 167 -2.63 1.98 -14.00
CA TYR A 167 -3.63 2.87 -13.47
C TYR A 167 -4.06 2.43 -12.07
N ILE A 168 -4.32 3.40 -11.19
CA ILE A 168 -4.89 3.18 -9.85
C ILE A 168 -6.00 4.20 -9.58
N PRO A 169 -7.00 3.89 -8.73
CA PRO A 169 -7.96 4.88 -8.29
C PRO A 169 -7.26 6.10 -7.68
N ALA A 170 -7.52 7.30 -8.21
CA ALA A 170 -6.82 8.50 -7.76
C ALA A 170 -7.11 8.84 -6.29
N LYS A 171 -8.27 8.44 -5.76
CA LYS A 171 -8.61 8.57 -4.34
C LYS A 171 -7.70 7.78 -3.39
N HIS A 172 -6.94 6.79 -3.89
CA HIS A 172 -6.05 5.96 -3.09
C HIS A 172 -4.64 6.54 -2.92
N ALA A 173 -4.36 7.69 -3.53
CA ALA A 173 -3.04 8.33 -3.42
C ALA A 173 -3.17 9.85 -3.30
N ARG A 174 -2.25 10.45 -2.56
CA ARG A 174 -2.10 11.91 -2.48
C ARG A 174 -0.96 12.38 -3.37
N ARG A 175 -1.02 13.62 -3.79
CA ARG A 175 0.14 14.28 -4.41
C ARG A 175 1.14 14.65 -3.32
N LEU A 176 2.41 14.40 -3.58
CA LEU A 176 3.49 14.91 -2.74
C LEU A 176 3.77 16.37 -3.08
N ASP A 177 3.94 17.21 -2.05
CA ASP A 177 4.48 18.54 -2.25
C ASP A 177 5.98 18.42 -2.58
N PRO A 178 6.49 19.10 -3.61
CA PRO A 178 7.93 19.15 -3.88
C PRO A 178 8.79 19.51 -2.66
N ALA A 179 8.26 20.28 -1.72
CA ALA A 179 8.94 20.62 -0.47
C ALA A 179 9.15 19.40 0.46
N GLU A 180 8.33 18.37 0.36
CA GLU A 180 8.48 17.10 1.11
C GLU A 180 9.65 16.26 0.58
N MET A 181 10.07 16.47 -0.67
CA MET A 181 11.18 15.78 -1.32
C MET A 181 12.52 16.51 -1.16
N SER A 182 12.66 17.34 -0.15
CA SER A 182 13.91 18.04 0.14
C SER A 182 15.04 17.05 0.41
N PRO A 183 16.28 17.29 -0.09
CA PRO A 183 17.42 16.46 0.24
C PRO A 183 17.63 16.39 1.76
N ILE A 184 17.95 15.21 2.27
CA ILE A 184 18.24 14.98 3.70
C ILE A 184 19.43 15.85 4.15
N ALA A 185 20.37 16.14 3.24
CA ALA A 185 21.49 17.04 3.47
C ALA A 185 21.44 18.21 2.49
N SER A 186 21.43 19.44 3.00
CA SER A 186 21.35 20.67 2.21
C SER A 186 22.61 20.99 1.40
N ASP A 187 23.72 20.32 1.66
CA ASP A 187 25.03 20.49 1.04
C ASP A 187 25.32 19.48 -0.09
N VAL A 188 24.35 18.64 -0.43
CA VAL A 188 24.48 17.68 -1.51
C VAL A 188 24.37 18.40 -2.85
N ALA A 189 25.44 18.31 -3.65
CA ALA A 189 25.45 18.85 -4.99
C ALA A 189 24.36 18.17 -5.87
N PRO A 190 23.60 18.92 -6.69
CA PRO A 190 22.47 18.39 -7.47
C PRO A 190 22.81 17.19 -8.38
N GLU A 191 24.08 17.08 -8.80
CA GLU A 191 24.58 16.01 -9.65
C GLU A 191 24.92 14.73 -8.87
N LYS A 192 24.89 14.75 -7.53
CA LYS A 192 25.19 13.59 -6.69
C LYS A 192 23.90 12.94 -6.22
N LYS A 193 23.69 11.67 -6.61
CA LYS A 193 22.62 10.83 -6.08
C LYS A 193 23.17 10.10 -4.87
N TYR A 194 22.49 10.24 -3.72
CA TYR A 194 22.81 9.49 -2.50
C TYR A 194 21.71 8.48 -2.24
N ILE A 195 22.13 7.27 -1.92
CA ILE A 195 21.29 6.28 -1.24
C ILE A 195 21.96 6.11 0.12
N GLU A 196 21.35 6.62 1.18
CA GLU A 196 21.71 6.19 2.53
C GLU A 196 20.94 4.90 2.82
N VAL A 197 21.70 3.86 3.17
CA VAL A 197 21.18 2.56 3.58
C VAL A 197 21.24 2.49 5.11
#